data_d155dc85c3e3892fa7a410812751e162
#
_entry.id   d155dc85c3e3892fa7a410812751e162
#
_cell.length_a   1.000
_cell.length_b   1.000
_cell.length_c   1.000
_cell.angle_alpha   90.00
_cell.angle_beta   90.00
_cell.angle_gamma   90.00
#
_symmetry.space_group_name_H-M   'P 1'
#
loop_
_entity.id
_entity.type
_entity.pdbx_description
1 polymer ?
#
loop_
_entity_poly.entity_id
_entity_poly.type
_entity_poly.pdbx_seq_one_letter_code
_entity_poly.pdbx_strand_id
1 'polypeptide(L)'
;LAPLEDCQIAEESHEEELEDHSEAARIQELLHALREPYKEVFMWRVYGEKSFRDIGALFGKTENWACVTYHRAKRMIREGLEDD
;
A
#
# COMPACT_ATOMS: atom_id res chain seq x y z
N LEU A 1 18.56 8.47 -2.89
CA LEU A 1 18.61 9.05 -1.60
C LEU A 1 17.85 8.22 -0.60
N ALA A 2 17.73 8.75 0.58
CA ALA A 2 17.11 7.99 1.66
C ALA A 2 15.76 7.38 1.32
N PRO A 3 14.88 8.07 0.60
CA PRO A 3 13.56 7.49 0.32
C PRO A 3 13.61 6.16 -0.41
N LEU A 4 14.61 5.97 -1.25
CA LEU A 4 14.71 4.72 -1.98
C LEU A 4 15.01 3.56 -1.06
N GLU A 5 15.94 3.79 -0.16
CA GLU A 5 16.34 2.73 0.74
C GLU A 5 15.24 2.37 1.71
N ASP A 6 14.53 3.38 2.17
CA ASP A 6 13.44 3.13 3.09
C ASP A 6 12.38 2.26 2.47
N CYS A 7 12.12 2.49 1.19
CA CYS A 7 11.09 1.74 0.53
C CYS A 7 11.47 0.27 0.42
N GLN A 8 12.69 -0.01 0.07
CA GLN A 8 13.10 -1.38 -0.08
C GLN A 8 13.01 -2.15 1.22
N ILE A 9 13.39 -1.52 2.30
CA ILE A 9 13.37 -2.18 3.60
C ILE A 9 11.94 -2.50 3.99
N ALA A 10 11.05 -1.57 3.80
CA ALA A 10 9.67 -1.76 4.21
C ALA A 10 9.03 -2.90 3.45
N GLU A 11 9.39 -3.07 2.19
CA GLU A 11 8.74 -4.07 1.37
C GLU A 11 8.93 -5.47 1.89
N GLU A 12 10.03 -5.72 2.56
CA GLU A 12 10.33 -7.06 2.98
C GLU A 12 9.54 -7.56 4.17
N SER A 13 8.93 -6.67 4.93
CA SER A 13 8.61 -7.11 6.26
C SER A 13 7.16 -7.11 6.65
N HIS A 14 6.23 -6.62 5.83
CA HIS A 14 4.92 -6.40 6.43
C HIS A 14 3.72 -6.81 5.65
N GLU A 15 3.92 -7.54 4.59
CA GLU A 15 2.78 -7.99 3.82
C GLU A 15 1.83 -8.84 4.64
N GLU A 16 2.40 -9.60 5.54
CA GLU A 16 1.62 -10.57 6.29
C GLU A 16 0.63 -9.95 7.24
N GLU A 17 0.90 -8.73 7.65
CA GLU A 17 0.07 -8.12 8.66
C GLU A 17 -1.34 -7.83 8.19
N LEU A 18 -1.54 -7.73 6.91
CA LEU A 18 -2.87 -7.46 6.39
C LEU A 18 -3.57 -8.69 5.90
N GLU A 19 -3.08 -9.86 6.26
CA GLU A 19 -3.69 -11.10 5.83
C GLU A 19 -4.63 -11.73 6.83
N ASP A 20 -4.83 -11.07 7.95
CA ASP A 20 -5.73 -11.58 8.96
C ASP A 20 -7.16 -11.61 8.41
N HIS A 21 -7.71 -12.79 8.28
CA HIS A 21 -9.04 -12.94 7.70
C HIS A 21 -10.12 -12.26 8.52
N SER A 22 -9.92 -12.19 9.81
CA SER A 22 -10.94 -11.58 10.67
C SER A 22 -11.05 -10.08 10.43
N GLU A 23 -10.06 -9.48 9.79
CA GLU A 23 -10.09 -8.04 9.51
C GLU A 23 -10.35 -7.72 8.05
N ALA A 24 -10.59 -8.73 7.22
CA ALA A 24 -10.68 -8.49 5.79
C ALA A 24 -11.77 -7.47 5.44
N ALA A 25 -12.95 -7.62 6.04
CA ALA A 25 -14.05 -6.70 5.74
C ALA A 25 -13.71 -5.28 6.21
N ARG A 26 -13.07 -5.16 7.34
CA ARG A 26 -12.71 -3.86 7.87
C ARG A 26 -11.68 -3.18 6.97
N ILE A 27 -10.72 -3.97 6.50
CA ILE A 27 -9.71 -3.43 5.58
C ILE A 27 -10.38 -2.93 4.31
N GLN A 28 -11.36 -3.65 3.80
CA GLN A 28 -12.04 -3.21 2.59
C GLN A 28 -12.79 -1.90 2.81
N GLU A 29 -13.39 -1.73 3.98
CA GLU A 29 -14.07 -0.48 4.29
C GLU A 29 -13.09 0.68 4.33
N LEU A 30 -11.95 0.46 4.98
CA LEU A 30 -10.96 1.50 5.08
C LEU A 30 -10.35 1.83 3.72
N LEU A 31 -10.16 0.81 2.91
CA LEU A 31 -9.65 1.01 1.56
C LEU A 31 -10.63 1.83 0.73
N HIS A 32 -11.91 1.53 0.86
CA HIS A 32 -12.93 2.26 0.12
C HIS A 32 -12.89 3.75 0.46
N ALA A 33 -12.59 4.07 1.70
CA ALA A 33 -12.55 5.46 2.16
C ALA A 33 -11.21 6.14 1.88
N LEU A 34 -10.22 5.38 1.46
CA LEU A 34 -8.89 5.92 1.24
C LEU A 34 -8.89 6.84 0.02
N ARG A 35 -8.17 7.94 0.12
CA ARG A 35 -8.12 8.88 -0.99
C ARG A 35 -7.10 8.47 -2.02
N GLU A 36 -7.23 9.02 -3.21
CA GLU A 36 -6.27 8.78 -4.26
C GLU A 36 -5.03 9.64 -4.03
N PRO A 37 -3.88 9.19 -4.51
CA PRO A 37 -3.64 7.98 -5.29
C PRO A 37 -3.42 6.74 -4.44
N TYR A 38 -3.53 6.86 -3.14
CA TYR A 38 -3.23 5.76 -2.22
C TYR A 38 -4.12 4.56 -2.46
N LYS A 39 -5.40 4.84 -2.70
CA LYS A 39 -6.37 3.77 -2.90
C LYS A 39 -6.01 2.93 -4.11
N GLU A 40 -5.76 3.58 -5.24
CA GLU A 40 -5.51 2.84 -6.47
C GLU A 40 -4.17 2.12 -6.42
N VAL A 41 -3.15 2.75 -5.85
CA VAL A 41 -1.85 2.10 -5.73
C VAL A 41 -1.96 0.85 -4.86
N PHE A 42 -2.68 0.96 -3.75
CA PHE A 42 -2.88 -0.18 -2.87
C PHE A 42 -3.59 -1.32 -3.61
N MET A 43 -4.63 -0.98 -4.35
CA MET A 43 -5.40 -2.00 -5.05
C MET A 43 -4.58 -2.71 -6.11
N TRP A 44 -3.77 -1.97 -6.86
CA TRP A 44 -2.94 -2.60 -7.86
C TRP A 44 -1.91 -3.54 -7.24
N ARG A 45 -1.35 -3.14 -6.11
CA ARG A 45 -0.32 -3.95 -5.48
C ARG A 45 -0.91 -5.20 -4.86
N VAL A 46 -1.99 -5.07 -4.12
CA VAL A 46 -2.53 -6.18 -3.34
C VAL A 46 -3.44 -7.07 -4.17
N TYR A 47 -4.36 -6.48 -4.89
CA TYR A 47 -5.32 -7.27 -5.65
C TYR A 47 -4.88 -7.51 -7.08
N GLY A 48 -4.17 -6.57 -7.67
CA GLY A 48 -3.66 -6.73 -9.01
C GLY A 48 -2.32 -7.44 -9.08
N GLU A 49 -1.66 -7.56 -7.93
CA GLU A 49 -0.36 -8.24 -7.84
C GLU A 49 0.67 -7.63 -8.77
N LYS A 50 0.62 -6.34 -8.97
CA LYS A 50 1.58 -5.67 -9.84
C LYS A 50 2.82 -5.25 -9.07
N SER A 51 3.94 -5.21 -9.77
CA SER A 51 5.17 -4.71 -9.18
C SER A 51 5.09 -3.20 -8.99
N PHE A 52 5.91 -2.68 -8.10
CA PHE A 52 5.97 -1.23 -7.93
C PHE A 52 6.42 -0.55 -9.21
N ARG A 53 7.28 -1.20 -9.97
CA ARG A 53 7.73 -0.66 -11.23
C ARG A 53 6.55 -0.45 -12.17
N ASP A 54 5.69 -1.46 -12.28
CA ASP A 54 4.54 -1.37 -13.16
C ASP A 54 3.54 -0.34 -12.65
N ILE A 55 3.34 -0.29 -11.34
CA ILE A 55 2.43 0.69 -10.76
C ILE A 55 2.94 2.10 -11.03
N GLY A 56 4.23 2.32 -10.83
CA GLY A 56 4.81 3.61 -11.14
C GLY A 56 4.55 4.02 -12.58
N ALA A 57 4.75 3.07 -13.49
CA ALA A 57 4.54 3.36 -14.90
C ALA A 57 3.09 3.74 -15.20
N LEU A 58 2.15 3.09 -14.55
CA LEU A 58 0.73 3.43 -14.74
C LEU A 58 0.44 4.87 -14.38
N PHE A 59 1.11 5.39 -13.38
CA PHE A 59 0.86 6.73 -12.89
C PHE A 59 1.81 7.76 -13.49
N GLY A 60 2.72 7.33 -14.36
CA GLY A 60 3.74 8.24 -14.86
C GLY A 60 4.74 8.64 -13.81
N LYS A 61 4.99 7.76 -12.86
CA LYS A 61 5.88 8.00 -11.75
C LYS A 61 6.95 6.92 -11.69
N THR A 62 7.85 7.08 -10.72
CA THR A 62 8.95 6.13 -10.55
C THR A 62 8.50 4.92 -9.75
N GLU A 63 9.33 3.89 -9.80
CA GLU A 63 9.12 2.72 -8.97
C GLU A 63 9.15 3.10 -7.49
N ASN A 64 10.08 3.96 -7.11
CA ASN A 64 10.18 4.38 -5.73
C ASN A 64 8.93 5.12 -5.28
N TRP A 65 8.39 5.98 -6.14
CA TRP A 65 7.16 6.66 -5.81
C TRP A 65 6.04 5.67 -5.51
N ALA A 66 5.92 4.65 -6.32
CA ALA A 66 4.87 3.66 -6.13
C ALA A 66 5.05 2.93 -4.81
N CYS A 67 6.27 2.55 -4.50
CA CYS A 67 6.56 1.84 -3.27
C CYS A 67 6.27 2.69 -2.04
N VAL A 68 6.72 3.94 -2.05
CA VAL A 68 6.47 4.84 -0.93
C VAL A 68 4.97 5.09 -0.79
N THR A 69 4.29 5.30 -1.90
CA THR A 69 2.86 5.56 -1.87
C THR A 69 2.10 4.37 -1.31
N TYR A 70 2.49 3.17 -1.73
CA TYR A 70 1.85 1.96 -1.21
C TYR A 70 2.03 1.83 0.31
N HIS A 71 3.23 2.07 0.79
CA HIS A 71 3.48 1.90 2.22
C HIS A 71 2.77 2.97 3.05
N ARG A 72 2.60 4.15 2.48
CA ARG A 72 1.78 5.16 3.16
C ARG A 72 0.32 4.74 3.20
N ALA A 73 -0.18 4.19 2.10
CA ALA A 73 -1.56 3.69 2.08
C ALA A 73 -1.75 2.59 3.11
N LYS A 74 -0.80 1.69 3.19
CA LYS A 74 -0.84 0.58 4.13
C LYS A 74 -0.86 1.10 5.57
N ARG A 75 -0.06 2.13 5.85
CA ARG A 75 -0.05 2.73 7.17
C ARG A 75 -1.40 3.35 7.50
N MET A 76 -1.98 4.06 6.54
CA MET A 76 -3.28 4.67 6.78
C MET A 76 -4.35 3.64 7.13
N ILE A 77 -4.33 2.52 6.42
CA ILE A 77 -5.29 1.47 6.69
C ILE A 77 -5.03 0.88 8.07
N ARG A 78 -3.76 0.64 8.40
CA ARG A 78 -3.44 0.09 9.70
C ARG A 78 -3.87 1.02 10.83
N GLU A 79 -3.64 2.32 10.65
CA GLU A 79 -4.05 3.28 11.67
C GLU A 79 -5.56 3.30 11.82
N GLY A 80 -6.28 3.13 10.73
CA GLY A 80 -7.72 3.04 10.81
C GLY A 80 -8.19 1.83 11.59
N LEU A 81 -7.48 0.72 11.44
CA LEU A 81 -7.81 -0.48 12.19
C LEU A 81 -7.59 -0.26 13.69
N GLU A 82 -6.55 0.46 14.03
CA GLU A 82 -6.22 0.67 15.43
C GLU A 82 -7.15 1.67 16.10
N ASP A 83 -7.79 2.52 15.30
CA ASP A 83 -8.67 3.51 15.85
C ASP A 83 -9.97 2.93 16.37
N ASP A 84 -10.25 1.72 16.04
CA ASP A 84 -11.42 1.07 16.55
C ASP A 84 -11.15 0.47 17.89
#